data_686fb7f141623c5bf4430cb5f29293de
#
_entry.id   686fb7f141623c5bf4430cb5f29293de
#
_cell.length_a   1.000
_cell.length_b   1.000
_cell.length_c   1.000
_cell.angle_alpha   90.00
_cell.angle_beta   90.00
_cell.angle_gamma   90.00
#
_symmetry.space_group_name_H-M   'P 1'
#
loop_
_entity.id
_entity.type
_entity.pdbx_description
1 polymer ?
#
loop_
_entity_poly.entity_id
_entity_poly.type
_entity_poly.pdbx_seq_one_letter_code
_entity_poly.pdbx_strand_id
1 'polypeptide(L)'
;MKPDYKNWIPKGMLFSLIAGTVLSLALLLVFGVFGVCVSGKLRIVLGVVFGVAFVVCAKYTQWCVYAYRSFSYDDERKLSKQIIDGTAEHITLPEGGAGLDIGCGSGALTIACAKRNPQGKMVGIDRWGKEYASFS
;
A
#
# COMPACT_ATOMS: atom_id res chain seq x y z
N MET A 1 -22.02 -1.10 11.80
CA MET A 1 -21.11 -0.47 10.84
C MET A 1 -20.10 -1.50 10.39
N LYS A 2 -19.93 -1.74 9.09
CA LYS A 2 -18.79 -2.54 8.61
C LYS A 2 -17.59 -1.60 8.54
N PRO A 3 -16.48 -1.91 9.22
CA PRO A 3 -15.29 -1.09 9.13
C PRO A 3 -14.72 -1.15 7.71
N ASP A 4 -14.42 0.00 7.12
CA ASP A 4 -13.71 0.08 5.84
C ASP A 4 -12.20 0.01 6.12
N TYR A 5 -11.67 -1.20 6.10
CA TYR A 5 -10.25 -1.46 6.27
C TYR A 5 -9.54 -1.25 4.93
N LYS A 6 -9.32 0.01 4.57
CA LYS A 6 -8.60 0.36 3.35
C LYS A 6 -7.20 -0.26 3.35
N ASN A 7 -6.73 -0.62 2.17
CA ASN A 7 -5.39 -1.17 2.01
C ASN A 7 -4.31 -0.14 2.44
N TRP A 8 -3.31 -0.58 3.20
CA TRP A 8 -2.21 0.28 3.66
C TRP A 8 -1.30 0.75 2.51
N ILE A 9 -1.31 0.07 1.37
CA ILE A 9 -0.55 0.45 0.19
C ILE A 9 -1.41 1.38 -0.68
N PRO A 10 -0.99 2.64 -0.93
CA PRO A 10 -1.74 3.56 -1.78
C PRO A 10 -1.81 3.06 -3.23
N LYS A 11 -3.01 3.07 -3.82
CA LYS A 11 -3.20 2.71 -5.24
C LYS A 11 -2.35 3.56 -6.19
N GLY A 12 -2.16 4.85 -5.86
CA GLY A 12 -1.31 5.76 -6.65
C GLY A 12 0.13 5.28 -6.77
N MET A 13 0.71 4.73 -5.69
CA MET A 13 2.06 4.15 -5.72
C MET A 13 2.13 2.94 -6.66
N LEU A 14 1.13 2.06 -6.62
CA LEU A 14 1.06 0.90 -7.52
C LEU A 14 0.95 1.34 -8.98
N PHE A 15 0.06 2.30 -9.30
CA PHE A 15 -0.09 2.81 -10.66
C PHE A 15 1.16 3.50 -11.18
N SER A 16 1.86 4.29 -10.37
CA SER A 16 3.10 4.94 -10.77
C SER A 16 4.22 3.95 -11.09
N LEU A 17 4.35 2.87 -10.32
CA LEU A 17 5.32 1.80 -10.58
C LEU A 17 4.99 1.01 -11.84
N ILE A 18 3.72 0.70 -12.08
CA ILE A 18 3.27 0.04 -13.32
C ILE A 18 3.57 0.95 -14.51
N ALA A 19 3.21 2.23 -14.45
CA ALA A 19 3.48 3.20 -15.51
C ALA A 19 4.98 3.33 -15.80
N GLY A 20 5.82 3.40 -14.76
CA GLY A 20 7.28 3.41 -14.88
C GLY A 20 7.83 2.15 -15.56
N THR A 21 7.28 0.98 -15.22
CA THR A 21 7.67 -0.30 -15.83
C THR A 21 7.30 -0.33 -17.32
N VAL A 22 6.07 0.07 -17.67
CA VAL A 22 5.63 0.11 -19.07
C VAL A 22 6.42 1.12 -19.89
N LEU A 23 6.65 2.31 -19.33
CA LEU A 23 7.43 3.36 -20.00
C LEU A 23 8.87 2.95 -20.24
N SER A 24 9.54 2.37 -19.23
CA SER A 24 10.92 1.90 -19.38
C SER A 24 11.05 0.77 -20.38
N LEU A 25 10.07 -0.14 -20.46
CA LEU A 25 10.00 -1.18 -21.47
C LEU A 25 9.81 -0.59 -22.88
N ALA A 26 8.90 0.37 -23.04
CA ALA A 26 8.67 1.02 -24.33
C ALA A 26 9.94 1.75 -24.83
N LEU A 27 10.62 2.48 -23.95
CA LEU A 27 11.87 3.16 -24.29
C LEU A 27 13.00 2.17 -24.62
N LEU A 28 13.10 1.06 -23.91
CA LEU A 28 14.02 -0.03 -24.21
C LEU A 28 13.78 -0.60 -25.62
N LEU A 29 12.53 -0.88 -25.97
CA LEU A 29 12.17 -1.41 -27.29
C LEU A 29 12.47 -0.37 -28.38
N VAL A 30 12.04 0.86 -28.22
CA VAL A 30 12.20 1.92 -29.24
C VAL A 30 13.68 2.24 -29.49
N PHE A 31 14.45 2.51 -28.47
CA PHE A 31 15.83 2.97 -28.60
C PHE A 31 16.85 1.83 -28.54
N GLY A 32 16.64 0.82 -27.71
CA GLY A 32 17.57 -0.28 -27.52
C GLY A 32 17.42 -1.37 -28.60
N VAL A 33 16.20 -1.89 -28.81
CA VAL A 33 15.95 -3.02 -29.72
C VAL A 33 15.80 -2.55 -31.15
N PHE A 34 14.88 -1.61 -31.42
CA PHE A 34 14.62 -1.14 -32.80
C PHE A 34 15.63 -0.07 -33.27
N GLY A 35 16.28 0.65 -32.34
CA GLY A 35 17.28 1.65 -32.67
C GLY A 35 16.70 2.85 -33.41
N VAL A 36 15.44 3.24 -33.14
CA VAL A 36 14.78 4.36 -33.81
C VAL A 36 15.54 5.64 -33.54
N CYS A 37 16.00 6.33 -34.62
CA CYS A 37 16.79 7.55 -34.58
C CYS A 37 18.13 7.47 -33.84
N VAL A 38 18.61 6.26 -33.48
CA VAL A 38 19.82 6.06 -32.68
C VAL A 38 20.65 4.91 -33.24
N SER A 39 21.96 5.13 -33.41
CA SER A 39 22.87 4.11 -33.95
C SER A 39 24.18 4.03 -33.15
N GLY A 40 24.95 2.99 -33.42
CA GLY A 40 26.28 2.79 -32.83
C GLY A 40 26.31 2.68 -31.32
N LYS A 41 27.30 3.29 -30.69
CA LYS A 41 27.53 3.21 -29.23
C LYS A 41 26.37 3.77 -28.41
N LEU A 42 25.69 4.81 -28.90
CA LEU A 42 24.59 5.44 -28.18
C LEU A 42 23.40 4.49 -28.03
N ARG A 43 23.09 3.68 -29.04
CA ARG A 43 22.05 2.64 -28.97
C ARG A 43 22.34 1.64 -27.85
N ILE A 44 23.60 1.19 -27.73
CA ILE A 44 24.01 0.24 -26.70
C ILE A 44 23.82 0.87 -25.31
N VAL A 45 24.29 2.12 -25.12
CA VAL A 45 24.16 2.83 -23.85
C VAL A 45 22.71 3.00 -23.45
N LEU A 46 21.85 3.48 -24.35
CA LEU A 46 20.41 3.63 -24.08
C LEU A 46 19.74 2.30 -23.80
N GLY A 47 20.09 1.24 -24.53
CA GLY A 47 19.60 -0.10 -24.29
C GLY A 47 19.94 -0.61 -22.90
N VAL A 48 21.17 -0.40 -22.44
CA VAL A 48 21.59 -0.78 -21.08
C VAL A 48 20.86 0.05 -20.03
N VAL A 49 20.80 1.38 -20.18
CA VAL A 49 20.15 2.29 -19.22
C VAL A 49 18.66 1.95 -19.06
N PHE A 50 17.92 1.84 -20.17
CA PHE A 50 16.49 1.51 -20.11
C PHE A 50 16.25 0.05 -19.71
N GLY A 51 17.15 -0.86 -20.04
CA GLY A 51 17.10 -2.25 -19.59
C GLY A 51 17.23 -2.36 -18.07
N VAL A 52 18.20 -1.68 -17.47
CA VAL A 52 18.38 -1.61 -16.01
C VAL A 52 17.15 -0.95 -15.37
N ALA A 53 16.70 0.18 -15.90
CA ALA A 53 15.51 0.87 -15.40
C ALA A 53 14.27 -0.04 -15.42
N PHE A 54 14.06 -0.79 -16.51
CA PHE A 54 12.96 -1.75 -16.63
C PHE A 54 13.05 -2.85 -15.56
N VAL A 55 14.21 -3.47 -15.38
CA VAL A 55 14.39 -4.55 -14.39
C VAL A 55 14.12 -4.03 -12.96
N VAL A 56 14.63 -2.85 -12.63
CA VAL A 56 14.42 -2.22 -11.33
C VAL A 56 12.94 -1.91 -11.10
N CYS A 57 12.30 -1.22 -12.04
CA CYS A 57 10.87 -0.90 -11.94
C CYS A 57 10.00 -2.16 -11.88
N ALA A 58 10.29 -3.19 -12.68
CA ALA A 58 9.55 -4.45 -12.65
C ALA A 58 9.66 -5.17 -11.30
N LYS A 59 10.85 -5.19 -10.70
CA LYS A 59 11.06 -5.77 -9.36
C LYS A 59 10.28 -5.01 -8.28
N TYR A 60 10.34 -3.69 -8.28
CA TYR A 60 9.56 -2.89 -7.34
C TYR A 60 8.05 -3.01 -7.56
N THR A 61 7.59 -3.09 -8.83
CA THR A 61 6.19 -3.35 -9.16
C THR A 61 5.74 -4.71 -8.63
N GLN A 62 6.52 -5.76 -8.87
CA GLN A 62 6.23 -7.10 -8.36
C GLN A 62 6.12 -7.11 -6.83
N TRP A 63 7.07 -6.47 -6.14
CA TRP A 63 7.05 -6.36 -4.68
C TRP A 63 5.84 -5.55 -4.19
N CYS A 64 5.53 -4.43 -4.84
CA CYS A 64 4.39 -3.59 -4.49
C CYS A 64 3.04 -4.32 -4.68
N VAL A 65 2.88 -5.07 -5.79
CA VAL A 65 1.69 -5.92 -6.02
C VAL A 65 1.57 -6.98 -4.93
N TYR A 66 2.68 -7.64 -4.59
CA TYR A 66 2.70 -8.62 -3.52
C TYR A 66 2.30 -8.01 -2.16
N ALA A 67 2.90 -6.87 -1.80
CA ALA A 67 2.56 -6.14 -0.59
C ALA A 67 1.09 -5.68 -0.61
N TYR A 68 0.62 -5.10 -1.73
CA TYR A 68 -0.77 -4.67 -1.88
C TYR A 68 -1.76 -5.81 -1.61
N ARG A 69 -1.51 -7.00 -2.18
CA ARG A 69 -2.35 -8.19 -1.96
C ARG A 69 -2.25 -8.68 -0.52
N SER A 70 -1.07 -8.71 0.07
CA SER A 70 -0.86 -9.18 1.44
C SER A 70 -1.54 -8.28 2.49
N PHE A 71 -1.56 -6.96 2.28
CA PHE A 71 -2.20 -5.98 3.17
C PHE A 71 -3.65 -5.67 2.80
N SER A 72 -4.21 -6.36 1.79
CA SER A 72 -5.64 -6.27 1.52
C SER A 72 -6.44 -6.95 2.64
N TYR A 73 -7.53 -6.28 3.06
CA TYR A 73 -8.40 -6.83 4.11
C TYR A 73 -9.21 -8.05 3.63
N ASP A 74 -9.57 -8.05 2.34
CA ASP A 74 -10.44 -9.06 1.74
C ASP A 74 -9.69 -10.19 1.02
N ASP A 75 -8.35 -10.11 0.90
CA ASP A 75 -7.54 -11.12 0.23
C ASP A 75 -7.22 -12.32 1.16
N GLU A 76 -6.72 -13.42 0.59
CA GLU A 76 -6.47 -14.69 1.28
C GLU A 76 -5.57 -14.55 2.52
N ARG A 77 -4.61 -13.62 2.48
CA ARG A 77 -3.63 -13.44 3.58
C ARG A 77 -4.14 -12.60 4.74
N LYS A 78 -5.01 -11.63 4.50
CA LYS A 78 -5.66 -10.79 5.52
C LYS A 78 -4.73 -10.25 6.61
N LEU A 79 -3.47 -9.89 6.24
CA LEU A 79 -2.45 -9.47 7.23
C LEU A 79 -2.90 -8.26 8.04
N SER A 80 -3.50 -7.25 7.39
CA SER A 80 -4.04 -6.09 8.10
C SER A 80 -5.08 -6.48 9.14
N LYS A 81 -5.98 -7.43 8.80
CA LYS A 81 -6.96 -7.95 9.74
C LYS A 81 -6.32 -8.69 10.90
N GLN A 82 -5.36 -9.58 10.60
CA GLN A 82 -4.67 -10.36 11.64
C GLN A 82 -3.90 -9.46 12.61
N ILE A 83 -3.23 -8.42 12.11
CA ILE A 83 -2.52 -7.45 12.95
C ILE A 83 -3.50 -6.68 13.83
N ILE A 84 -4.60 -6.19 13.27
CA ILE A 84 -5.61 -5.42 14.00
C ILE A 84 -6.29 -6.29 15.06
N ASP A 85 -6.77 -7.46 14.68
CA ASP A 85 -7.45 -8.38 15.60
C ASP A 85 -6.49 -8.86 16.70
N GLY A 86 -5.26 -9.26 16.33
CA GLY A 86 -4.24 -9.65 17.30
C GLY A 86 -3.83 -8.52 18.23
N THR A 87 -3.71 -7.28 17.76
CA THR A 87 -3.47 -6.11 18.62
C THR A 87 -4.63 -5.88 19.57
N ALA A 88 -5.87 -5.92 19.06
CA ALA A 88 -7.07 -5.73 19.87
C ALA A 88 -7.22 -6.82 20.96
N GLU A 89 -6.72 -8.04 20.73
CA GLU A 89 -6.71 -9.12 21.73
C GLU A 89 -5.83 -8.84 22.94
N HIS A 90 -4.75 -8.08 22.75
CA HIS A 90 -3.82 -7.72 23.82
C HIS A 90 -4.22 -6.44 24.56
N ILE A 91 -5.22 -5.71 24.07
CA ILE A 91 -5.74 -4.52 24.74
C ILE A 91 -6.80 -4.92 25.76
N THR A 92 -6.49 -4.77 27.04
CA THR A 92 -7.41 -5.04 28.16
C THR A 92 -8.03 -3.73 28.62
N LEU A 93 -9.33 -3.59 28.48
CA LEU A 93 -10.11 -2.47 29.02
C LEU A 93 -11.01 -2.99 30.14
N PRO A 94 -11.19 -2.23 31.23
CA PRO A 94 -12.19 -2.58 32.22
C PRO A 94 -13.58 -2.63 31.59
N GLU A 95 -14.46 -3.46 32.09
CA GLU A 95 -15.83 -3.56 31.61
C GLU A 95 -16.52 -2.19 31.70
N GLY A 96 -17.12 -1.72 30.60
CA GLY A 96 -17.69 -0.38 30.52
C GLY A 96 -16.66 0.77 30.47
N GLY A 97 -15.36 0.46 30.45
CA GLY A 97 -14.27 1.45 30.44
C GLY A 97 -14.19 2.23 29.12
N ALA A 98 -13.47 3.37 29.17
CA ALA A 98 -13.19 4.20 27.98
C ALA A 98 -11.74 4.00 27.50
N GLY A 99 -11.55 3.91 26.17
CA GLY A 99 -10.25 3.85 25.50
C GLY A 99 -10.07 4.98 24.49
N LEU A 100 -8.83 5.45 24.34
CA LEU A 100 -8.43 6.46 23.36
C LEU A 100 -7.38 5.86 22.42
N ASP A 101 -7.66 5.91 21.11
CA ASP A 101 -6.75 5.48 20.04
C ASP A 101 -6.19 6.74 19.36
N ILE A 102 -4.90 7.02 19.59
CA ILE A 102 -4.20 8.19 19.06
C ILE A 102 -3.48 7.78 17.77
N GLY A 103 -3.80 8.45 16.65
CA GLY A 103 -3.31 8.07 15.35
C GLY A 103 -4.12 6.92 14.75
N CYS A 104 -5.43 6.92 14.96
CA CYS A 104 -6.32 5.81 14.60
C CYS A 104 -6.42 5.54 13.09
N GLY A 105 -5.95 6.44 12.23
CA GLY A 105 -6.05 6.30 10.78
C GLY A 105 -7.48 6.05 10.30
N SER A 106 -7.74 4.89 9.72
CA SER A 106 -9.09 4.45 9.31
C SER A 106 -10.00 4.02 10.46
N GLY A 107 -9.51 4.03 11.69
CA GLY A 107 -10.26 3.60 12.88
C GLY A 107 -10.42 2.09 13.04
N ALA A 108 -9.68 1.29 12.27
CA ALA A 108 -9.84 -0.16 12.28
C ALA A 108 -9.60 -0.78 13.65
N LEU A 109 -8.53 -0.38 14.35
CA LEU A 109 -8.22 -0.84 15.72
C LEU A 109 -9.25 -0.32 16.72
N THR A 110 -9.61 0.96 16.63
CA THR A 110 -10.66 1.58 17.45
C THR A 110 -11.96 0.76 17.39
N ILE A 111 -12.39 0.38 16.16
CA ILE A 111 -13.60 -0.41 15.95
C ILE A 111 -13.44 -1.84 16.48
N ALA A 112 -12.27 -2.47 16.30
CA ALA A 112 -12.00 -3.81 16.82
C ALA A 112 -12.07 -3.83 18.35
N CYS A 113 -11.48 -2.84 19.04
CA CYS A 113 -11.55 -2.69 20.49
C CYS A 113 -12.98 -2.38 20.98
N ALA A 114 -13.73 -1.52 20.27
CA ALA A 114 -15.12 -1.23 20.62
C ALA A 114 -16.02 -2.47 20.56
N LYS A 115 -15.80 -3.34 19.57
CA LYS A 115 -16.55 -4.62 19.48
C LYS A 115 -16.26 -5.59 20.63
N ARG A 116 -15.07 -5.52 21.21
CA ARG A 116 -14.66 -6.36 22.35
C ARG A 116 -15.16 -5.82 23.70
N ASN A 117 -15.46 -4.54 23.76
CA ASN A 117 -16.02 -3.89 24.95
C ASN A 117 -17.32 -3.14 24.61
N PRO A 118 -18.43 -3.87 24.39
CA PRO A 118 -19.68 -3.29 23.88
C PRO A 118 -20.37 -2.35 24.86
N GLN A 119 -20.06 -2.43 26.16
CA GLN A 119 -20.59 -1.54 27.20
C GLN A 119 -19.67 -0.30 27.42
N GLY A 120 -18.48 -0.29 26.83
CA GLY A 120 -17.50 0.77 26.94
C GLY A 120 -17.58 1.78 25.81
N LYS A 121 -16.64 2.74 25.84
CA LYS A 121 -16.50 3.77 24.81
C LYS A 121 -15.10 3.75 24.23
N MET A 122 -14.98 3.69 22.91
CA MET A 122 -13.73 3.90 22.19
C MET A 122 -13.80 5.21 21.39
N VAL A 123 -12.74 6.01 21.50
CA VAL A 123 -12.56 7.25 20.76
C VAL A 123 -11.27 7.14 19.95
N GLY A 124 -11.34 7.28 18.63
CA GLY A 124 -10.18 7.40 17.76
C GLY A 124 -9.95 8.87 17.39
N ILE A 125 -8.70 9.33 17.44
CA ILE A 125 -8.29 10.64 16.96
C ILE A 125 -7.13 10.51 16.01
N ASP A 126 -7.14 11.31 14.91
CA ASP A 126 -6.06 11.35 13.94
C ASP A 126 -5.92 12.77 13.38
N ARG A 127 -4.80 13.06 12.75
CA ARG A 127 -4.52 14.35 12.13
C ARG A 127 -5.32 14.58 10.83
N TRP A 128 -5.67 13.53 10.11
CA TRP A 128 -6.36 13.54 8.81
C TRP A 128 -5.88 14.65 7.86
N GLY A 129 -4.57 14.68 7.58
CA GLY A 129 -3.98 15.58 6.59
C GLY A 129 -4.41 15.23 5.16
N LYS A 130 -4.07 16.10 4.19
CA LYS A 130 -4.38 15.88 2.77
C LYS A 130 -3.84 14.54 2.23
N GLU A 131 -2.74 14.06 2.80
CA GLU A 131 -2.14 12.75 2.51
C GLU A 131 -3.04 11.57 2.91
N TYR A 132 -3.98 11.78 3.83
CA TYR A 132 -4.95 10.78 4.29
C TYR A 132 -6.36 10.96 3.69
N ALA A 133 -6.55 11.88 2.75
CA ALA A 133 -7.86 12.13 2.12
C ALA A 133 -8.45 10.87 1.45
N SER A 134 -7.61 9.86 1.15
CA SER A 134 -8.06 8.55 0.67
C SER A 134 -8.73 7.68 1.75
N PHE A 135 -8.64 8.08 3.02
CA PHE A 135 -9.20 7.37 4.18
C PHE A 135 -10.44 8.05 4.78
N SER A 136 -10.86 9.19 4.24
CA SER A 136 -12.08 9.91 4.64
C SER A 136 -13.30 9.44 3.88
#